data_3eb69507b0ade0d33f53d378c07e5769
#
_entry.id   3eb69507b0ade0d33f53d378c07e5769
#
_cell.length_a   1.000
_cell.length_b   1.000
_cell.length_c   1.000
_cell.angle_alpha   90.00
_cell.angle_beta   90.00
_cell.angle_gamma   90.00
#
_symmetry.space_group_name_H-M   'P 1'
#
loop_
_entity.id
_entity.type
_entity.pdbx_description
1 polymer ?
#
loop_
_entity_poly.entity_id
_entity_poly.type
_entity_poly.pdbx_seq_one_letter_code
_entity_poly.pdbx_strand_id
1 'polypeptide(L)'
;MCTGGCAKCLGGTLIPLAVLGTLANILLFFPGGKVAEDSAHITDEVWYFGGILGSGVLMIFPALVFLGLQNNDCCGCCGNRSCGKRFAMFSSIIFAAVGVLGAGYCLILSAVALNKGPKCNTGEKWTYPFQDGNYLADHALWNLCKSPDNIVPWHLTLFSLLLVMSGIQGLLCGIQMVNGLFGTLCGDCKCCGCCGGDGTV
;
A
#
# COMPACT_ATOMS: atom_id res chain seq x y z
N MET A 1 -22.49 -16.99 2.40
CA MET A 1 -21.11 -16.97 2.95
C MET A 1 -20.49 -15.59 2.75
N CYS A 2 -20.69 -14.67 3.69
CA CYS A 2 -20.19 -13.29 3.54
C CYS A 2 -18.67 -13.14 3.69
N THR A 3 -18.02 -14.01 4.46
CA THR A 3 -16.58 -13.94 4.74
C THR A 3 -15.71 -14.13 3.49
N GLY A 4 -16.01 -15.11 2.65
CA GLY A 4 -15.26 -15.35 1.41
C GLY A 4 -15.49 -14.30 0.34
N GLY A 5 -16.72 -13.79 0.18
CA GLY A 5 -17.04 -12.71 -0.76
C GLY A 5 -16.38 -11.38 -0.39
N CYS A 6 -16.34 -11.06 0.91
CA CYS A 6 -15.65 -9.88 1.41
C CYS A 6 -14.14 -9.99 1.14
N ALA A 7 -13.50 -11.13 1.46
CA ALA A 7 -12.09 -11.36 1.20
C ALA A 7 -11.74 -11.21 -0.29
N LYS A 8 -12.59 -11.71 -1.20
CA LYS A 8 -12.39 -11.54 -2.65
C LYS A 8 -12.40 -10.08 -3.07
N CYS A 9 -13.36 -9.31 -2.59
CA CYS A 9 -13.45 -7.88 -2.88
C CYS A 9 -12.19 -7.14 -2.38
N LEU A 10 -11.76 -7.43 -1.15
CA LEU A 10 -10.56 -6.85 -0.57
C LEU A 10 -9.30 -7.22 -1.37
N GLY A 11 -9.12 -8.50 -1.71
CA GLY A 11 -8.00 -8.96 -2.53
C GLY A 11 -7.99 -8.34 -3.93
N GLY A 12 -9.16 -8.27 -4.57
CA GLY A 12 -9.31 -7.64 -5.89
C GLY A 12 -8.99 -6.14 -5.90
N THR A 13 -9.26 -5.43 -4.79
CA THR A 13 -8.94 -4.01 -4.65
C THR A 13 -7.45 -3.79 -4.31
N LEU A 14 -6.83 -4.71 -3.58
CA LEU A 14 -5.41 -4.60 -3.21
C LEU A 14 -4.46 -4.69 -4.40
N ILE A 15 -4.79 -5.51 -5.43
CA ILE A 15 -3.93 -5.70 -6.60
C ILE A 15 -3.69 -4.38 -7.36
N PRO A 16 -4.73 -3.64 -7.83
CA PRO A 16 -4.50 -2.39 -8.52
C PRO A 16 -3.79 -1.35 -7.66
N LEU A 17 -4.07 -1.30 -6.35
CA LEU A 17 -3.36 -0.42 -5.43
C LEU A 17 -1.87 -0.78 -5.31
N ALA A 18 -1.53 -2.06 -5.28
CA ALA A 18 -0.15 -2.53 -5.25
C ALA A 18 0.60 -2.16 -6.53
N VAL A 19 -0.04 -2.31 -7.69
CA VAL A 19 0.54 -1.93 -8.99
C VAL A 19 0.77 -0.41 -9.04
N LEU A 20 -0.22 0.38 -8.67
CA LEU A 20 -0.11 1.84 -8.66
C LEU A 20 0.95 2.33 -7.66
N GLY A 21 1.05 1.73 -6.48
CA GLY A 21 2.07 2.04 -5.49
C GLY A 21 3.49 1.74 -6.00
N THR A 22 3.65 0.61 -6.67
CA THR A 22 4.93 0.24 -7.31
C THR A 22 5.29 1.23 -8.40
N LEU A 23 4.34 1.59 -9.28
CA LEU A 23 4.57 2.56 -10.36
C LEU A 23 4.91 3.95 -9.81
N ALA A 24 4.18 4.42 -8.79
CA ALA A 24 4.47 5.71 -8.16
C ALA A 24 5.89 5.75 -7.56
N ASN A 25 6.34 4.66 -6.93
CA ASN A 25 7.70 4.59 -6.41
C ASN A 25 8.76 4.53 -7.51
N ILE A 26 8.50 3.83 -8.63
CA ILE A 26 9.38 3.83 -9.79
C ILE A 26 9.49 5.26 -10.37
N LEU A 27 8.39 5.99 -10.47
CA LEU A 27 8.39 7.37 -10.97
C LEU A 27 9.21 8.32 -10.08
N LEU A 28 9.34 8.05 -8.78
CA LEU A 28 10.18 8.82 -7.87
C LEU A 28 11.68 8.73 -8.17
N PHE A 29 12.14 7.70 -8.89
CA PHE A 29 13.50 7.62 -9.40
C PHE A 29 13.78 8.58 -10.56
N PHE A 30 12.74 9.23 -11.09
CA PHE A 30 12.84 10.22 -12.15
C PHE A 30 12.45 11.61 -11.63
N PRO A 31 13.35 12.32 -10.93
CA PRO A 31 13.03 13.59 -10.31
C PRO A 31 12.59 14.63 -11.34
N GLY A 32 11.37 15.17 -11.18
CA GLY A 32 10.75 16.07 -12.15
C GLY A 32 10.46 15.42 -13.51
N GLY A 33 10.39 14.08 -13.59
CA GLY A 33 10.17 13.34 -14.84
C GLY A 33 11.41 13.21 -15.74
N LYS A 34 12.60 13.57 -15.25
CA LYS A 34 13.88 13.47 -15.96
C LYS A 34 14.76 12.37 -15.34
N VAL A 35 15.62 11.78 -16.15
CA VAL A 35 16.62 10.84 -15.64
C VAL A 35 17.63 11.63 -14.80
N ALA A 36 17.86 11.19 -13.56
CA ALA A 36 18.86 11.79 -12.70
C ALA A 36 20.27 11.54 -13.28
N GLU A 37 21.08 12.58 -13.38
CA GLU A 37 22.47 12.47 -13.85
C GLU A 37 23.35 11.74 -12.83
N ASP A 38 23.03 11.86 -11.53
CA ASP A 38 23.70 11.18 -10.44
C ASP A 38 22.66 10.63 -9.45
N SER A 39 22.92 9.44 -8.93
CA SER A 39 22.11 8.81 -7.88
C SER A 39 22.03 9.64 -6.60
N ALA A 40 23.06 10.46 -6.32
CA ALA A 40 23.09 11.40 -5.22
C ALA A 40 22.05 12.52 -5.31
N HIS A 41 21.46 12.75 -6.48
CA HIS A 41 20.43 13.76 -6.72
C HIS A 41 19.00 13.28 -6.40
N ILE A 42 18.84 11.98 -6.15
CA ILE A 42 17.55 11.37 -5.77
C ILE A 42 17.36 11.55 -4.25
N THR A 43 16.12 11.81 -3.85
CA THR A 43 15.74 11.89 -2.44
C THR A 43 16.02 10.58 -1.72
N ASP A 44 16.65 10.62 -0.55
CA ASP A 44 17.15 9.42 0.17
C ASP A 44 16.02 8.43 0.50
N GLU A 45 14.81 8.92 0.79
CA GLU A 45 13.64 8.13 1.11
C GLU A 45 13.18 7.22 -0.04
N VAL A 46 13.49 7.57 -1.29
CA VAL A 46 13.16 6.75 -2.47
C VAL A 46 13.92 5.42 -2.45
N TRP A 47 15.16 5.43 -1.95
CA TRP A 47 16.03 4.25 -1.84
C TRP A 47 15.54 3.19 -0.84
N TYR A 48 14.66 3.56 0.07
CA TYR A 48 14.01 2.59 0.97
C TYR A 48 12.89 1.78 0.29
N PHE A 49 12.61 2.03 -0.98
CA PHE A 49 11.65 1.29 -1.80
C PHE A 49 10.27 1.11 -1.13
N GLY A 50 9.81 2.11 -0.38
CA GLY A 50 8.57 2.03 0.39
C GLY A 50 7.35 1.64 -0.43
N GLY A 51 7.19 2.22 -1.63
CA GLY A 51 6.11 1.88 -2.56
C GLY A 51 6.29 0.51 -3.22
N ILE A 52 7.52 0.12 -3.57
CA ILE A 52 7.79 -1.18 -4.20
C ILE A 52 7.66 -2.31 -3.18
N LEU A 53 8.36 -2.22 -2.05
CA LEU A 53 8.34 -3.27 -1.04
C LEU A 53 7.05 -3.24 -0.22
N GLY A 54 6.73 -2.09 0.41
CA GLY A 54 5.63 -1.97 1.35
C GLY A 54 4.26 -2.03 0.70
N SER A 55 4.00 -1.13 -0.25
CA SER A 55 2.71 -1.04 -0.96
C SER A 55 2.59 -2.00 -2.14
N GLY A 56 3.69 -2.47 -2.70
CA GLY A 56 3.76 -3.37 -3.85
C GLY A 56 3.91 -4.84 -3.46
N VAL A 57 5.16 -5.31 -3.38
CA VAL A 57 5.47 -6.75 -3.24
C VAL A 57 4.82 -7.37 -2.01
N LEU A 58 4.94 -6.74 -0.83
CA LEU A 58 4.34 -7.26 0.40
C LEU A 58 2.81 -7.30 0.35
N MET A 59 2.16 -6.48 -0.50
CA MET A 59 0.71 -6.48 -0.70
C MET A 59 0.20 -7.56 -1.64
N ILE A 60 1.03 -8.04 -2.57
CA ILE A 60 0.62 -9.10 -3.51
C ILE A 60 0.30 -10.38 -2.75
N PHE A 61 1.07 -10.74 -1.70
CA PHE A 61 0.84 -11.96 -0.93
C PHE A 61 -0.53 -11.98 -0.25
N PRO A 62 -0.92 -11.01 0.60
CA PRO A 62 -2.27 -11.00 1.17
C PRO A 62 -3.35 -10.92 0.10
N ALA A 63 -3.16 -10.15 -0.98
CA ALA A 63 -4.14 -10.06 -2.06
C ALA A 63 -4.42 -11.42 -2.70
N LEU A 64 -3.39 -12.21 -3.01
CA LEU A 64 -3.53 -13.57 -3.57
C LEU A 64 -4.19 -14.52 -2.58
N VAL A 65 -3.82 -14.46 -1.30
CA VAL A 65 -4.44 -15.28 -0.25
C VAL A 65 -5.92 -14.94 -0.09
N PHE A 66 -6.29 -13.64 -0.10
CA PHE A 66 -7.69 -13.21 0.03
C PHE A 66 -8.52 -13.67 -1.17
N LEU A 67 -7.97 -13.63 -2.37
CA LEU A 67 -8.62 -14.17 -3.57
C LEU A 67 -8.78 -15.69 -3.50
N GLY A 68 -7.76 -16.40 -2.99
CA GLY A 68 -7.78 -17.85 -2.82
C GLY A 68 -8.79 -18.35 -1.80
N LEU A 69 -9.21 -17.53 -0.83
CA LEU A 69 -10.24 -17.88 0.16
C LEU A 69 -11.61 -18.21 -0.43
N GLN A 70 -11.89 -17.79 -1.65
CA GLN A 70 -13.13 -18.10 -2.35
C GLN A 70 -13.14 -19.56 -2.85
N ASN A 71 -12.02 -20.07 -3.30
CA ASN A 71 -11.88 -21.43 -3.79
C ASN A 71 -11.69 -22.36 -2.58
N ASN A 72 -12.80 -22.99 -2.14
CA ASN A 72 -12.88 -23.83 -0.95
C ASN A 72 -11.98 -25.09 -0.99
N ASP A 73 -11.22 -25.29 -2.06
CA ASP A 73 -10.43 -26.51 -2.32
C ASP A 73 -8.94 -26.35 -2.02
N CYS A 74 -8.52 -25.23 -1.42
CA CYS A 74 -7.09 -24.89 -1.32
C CYS A 74 -6.25 -25.73 -0.35
N CYS A 75 -6.82 -26.67 0.42
CA CYS A 75 -6.06 -27.63 1.22
C CYS A 75 -6.75 -28.98 1.29
N GLY A 76 -6.55 -29.79 0.26
CA GLY A 76 -6.92 -31.22 0.26
C GLY A 76 -6.19 -32.07 1.30
N CYS A 77 -5.29 -31.49 2.11
CA CYS A 77 -4.55 -32.20 3.16
C CYS A 77 -5.33 -32.48 4.44
N CYS A 78 -6.43 -31.77 4.70
CA CYS A 78 -7.29 -32.02 5.85
C CYS A 78 -8.62 -32.58 5.34
N GLY A 79 -8.83 -33.87 5.45
CA GLY A 79 -10.03 -34.60 4.98
C GLY A 79 -11.37 -34.18 5.58
N ASN A 80 -11.44 -33.01 6.22
CA ASN A 80 -12.66 -32.42 6.78
C ASN A 80 -12.80 -30.98 6.28
N ARG A 81 -13.81 -30.71 5.44
CA ARG A 81 -14.11 -29.40 4.83
C ARG A 81 -14.14 -28.25 5.84
N SER A 82 -14.59 -28.50 7.07
CA SER A 82 -14.67 -27.48 8.13
C SER A 82 -13.28 -27.09 8.66
N CYS A 83 -12.34 -28.02 8.76
CA CYS A 83 -10.98 -27.77 9.24
C CYS A 83 -10.18 -26.98 8.21
N GLY A 84 -10.27 -27.31 6.94
CA GLY A 84 -9.59 -26.61 5.86
C GLY A 84 -10.01 -25.14 5.74
N LYS A 85 -11.32 -24.84 5.89
CA LYS A 85 -11.83 -23.46 5.88
C LYS A 85 -11.29 -22.63 7.04
N ARG A 86 -11.29 -23.19 8.26
CA ARG A 86 -10.76 -22.49 9.45
C ARG A 86 -9.27 -22.23 9.32
N PHE A 87 -8.51 -23.18 8.81
CA PHE A 87 -7.08 -23.02 8.56
C PHE A 87 -6.82 -21.92 7.50
N ALA A 88 -7.58 -21.90 6.42
CA ALA A 88 -7.47 -20.86 5.40
C ALA A 88 -7.79 -19.47 5.97
N MET A 89 -8.84 -19.34 6.79
CA MET A 89 -9.15 -18.09 7.48
C MET A 89 -8.06 -17.65 8.46
N PHE A 90 -7.51 -18.60 9.23
CA PHE A 90 -6.38 -18.31 10.12
C PHE A 90 -5.14 -17.85 9.33
N SER A 91 -4.81 -18.54 8.24
CA SER A 91 -3.72 -18.14 7.34
C SER A 91 -3.92 -16.73 6.80
N SER A 92 -5.15 -16.36 6.44
CA SER A 92 -5.45 -15.00 5.96
C SER A 92 -5.16 -13.91 6.98
N ILE A 93 -5.30 -14.20 8.28
CA ILE A 93 -4.95 -13.24 9.35
C ILE A 93 -3.45 -12.97 9.36
N ILE A 94 -2.62 -14.00 9.21
CA ILE A 94 -1.17 -13.87 9.18
C ILE A 94 -0.73 -13.01 7.98
N PHE A 95 -1.26 -13.31 6.78
CA PHE A 95 -0.95 -12.53 5.58
C PHE A 95 -1.51 -11.11 5.63
N ALA A 96 -2.68 -10.91 6.25
CA ALA A 96 -3.22 -9.58 6.49
C ALA A 96 -2.33 -8.77 7.43
N ALA A 97 -1.75 -9.40 8.47
CA ALA A 97 -0.78 -8.75 9.36
C ALA A 97 0.48 -8.32 8.60
N VAL A 98 1.02 -9.18 7.72
CA VAL A 98 2.13 -8.81 6.82
C VAL A 98 1.75 -7.62 5.94
N GLY A 99 0.53 -7.61 5.40
CA GLY A 99 0.01 -6.48 4.63
C GLY A 99 -0.06 -5.17 5.44
N VAL A 100 -0.55 -5.23 6.68
CA VAL A 100 -0.57 -4.06 7.59
C VAL A 100 0.83 -3.53 7.85
N LEU A 101 1.82 -4.41 8.08
CA LEU A 101 3.21 -4.02 8.28
C LEU A 101 3.80 -3.37 7.02
N GLY A 102 3.55 -3.94 5.84
CA GLY A 102 3.98 -3.37 4.57
C GLY A 102 3.36 -2.01 4.28
N ALA A 103 2.04 -1.89 4.48
CA ALA A 103 1.32 -0.62 4.36
C ALA A 103 1.84 0.43 5.34
N GLY A 104 2.03 0.06 6.60
CA GLY A 104 2.57 0.92 7.64
C GLY A 104 3.97 1.42 7.31
N TYR A 105 4.83 0.54 6.80
CA TYR A 105 6.17 0.91 6.34
C TYR A 105 6.11 1.98 5.22
N CYS A 106 5.32 1.74 4.18
CA CYS A 106 5.15 2.70 3.08
C CYS A 106 4.55 4.03 3.57
N LEU A 107 3.56 3.97 4.46
CA LEU A 107 2.89 5.14 5.02
C LEU A 107 3.87 6.01 5.83
N ILE A 108 4.67 5.42 6.71
CA ILE A 108 5.66 6.13 7.53
C ILE A 108 6.72 6.78 6.62
N LEU A 109 7.28 6.03 5.66
CA LEU A 109 8.26 6.58 4.73
C LEU A 109 7.70 7.74 3.91
N SER A 110 6.47 7.62 3.42
CA SER A 110 5.82 8.68 2.65
C SER A 110 5.57 9.92 3.51
N ALA A 111 5.16 9.75 4.77
CA ALA A 111 4.97 10.85 5.70
C ALA A 111 6.30 11.56 6.05
N VAL A 112 7.37 10.81 6.28
CA VAL A 112 8.71 11.36 6.52
C VAL A 112 9.21 12.12 5.29
N ALA A 113 9.06 11.54 4.09
CA ALA A 113 9.46 12.18 2.84
C ALA A 113 8.71 13.49 2.59
N LEU A 114 7.39 13.51 2.86
CA LEU A 114 6.58 14.72 2.73
C LEU A 114 6.97 15.80 3.75
N ASN A 115 7.35 15.41 4.96
CA ASN A 115 7.78 16.37 5.98
C ASN A 115 9.17 16.97 5.67
N LYS A 116 10.10 16.13 5.20
CA LYS A 116 11.47 16.53 4.87
C LYS A 116 11.55 17.34 3.56
N GLY A 117 10.66 17.06 2.63
CA GLY A 117 10.64 17.66 1.28
C GLY A 117 11.67 17.05 0.32
N PRO A 118 11.63 17.45 -0.96
CA PRO A 118 12.52 16.94 -1.99
C PRO A 118 13.96 17.44 -1.82
N LYS A 119 14.90 16.61 -2.26
CA LYS A 119 16.29 17.02 -2.46
C LYS A 119 16.40 17.77 -3.79
N CYS A 120 16.91 19.00 -3.77
CA CYS A 120 17.05 19.80 -4.97
C CYS A 120 18.31 20.67 -4.95
N ASN A 121 18.68 21.19 -6.12
CA ASN A 121 19.75 22.13 -6.26
C ASN A 121 19.23 23.55 -6.01
N THR A 122 19.81 24.24 -5.02
CA THR A 122 19.48 25.65 -4.68
C THR A 122 20.30 26.68 -5.47
N GLY A 123 21.18 26.21 -6.35
CA GLY A 123 22.09 27.04 -7.16
C GLY A 123 23.56 26.89 -6.77
N GLU A 124 23.87 26.45 -5.55
CA GLU A 124 25.24 26.20 -5.06
C GLU A 124 25.49 24.72 -4.79
N LYS A 125 24.51 24.03 -4.20
CA LYS A 125 24.65 22.62 -3.81
C LYS A 125 23.30 21.89 -3.80
N TRP A 126 23.36 20.57 -3.87
CA TRP A 126 22.21 19.70 -3.64
C TRP A 126 21.96 19.56 -2.14
N THR A 127 20.77 19.92 -1.69
CA THR A 127 20.39 19.92 -0.27
C THR A 127 18.90 19.72 -0.10
N TYR A 128 18.44 19.62 1.13
CA TYR A 128 17.04 19.63 1.55
C TYR A 128 16.68 21.01 2.11
N PRO A 129 16.21 21.94 1.27
CA PRO A 129 15.99 23.33 1.71
C PRO A 129 14.76 23.51 2.60
N PHE A 130 13.95 22.47 2.77
CA PHE A 130 12.65 22.56 3.45
C PHE A 130 12.65 21.94 4.86
N GLN A 131 13.78 21.42 5.35
CA GLN A 131 13.85 20.77 6.67
C GLN A 131 13.40 21.67 7.83
N ASP A 132 13.61 22.98 7.71
CA ASP A 132 13.29 23.96 8.74
C ASP A 132 12.09 24.87 8.35
N GLY A 133 11.40 24.57 7.24
CA GLY A 133 10.34 25.41 6.69
C GLY A 133 9.06 24.64 6.34
N ASN A 134 7.91 25.28 6.49
CA ASN A 134 6.63 24.71 6.14
C ASN A 134 6.28 24.94 4.66
N TYR A 135 7.01 24.29 3.75
CA TYR A 135 6.83 24.41 2.30
C TYR A 135 5.46 23.91 1.82
N LEU A 136 4.73 23.15 2.64
CA LEU A 136 3.38 22.69 2.34
C LEU A 136 2.35 23.82 2.44
N ALA A 137 2.59 24.80 3.32
CA ALA A 137 1.72 25.97 3.49
C ALA A 137 2.22 27.18 2.72
N ASP A 138 3.53 27.34 2.51
CA ASP A 138 4.12 28.47 1.83
C ASP A 138 4.75 28.05 0.49
N HIS A 139 4.00 28.27 -0.59
CA HIS A 139 4.44 27.99 -1.96
C HIS A 139 5.58 28.90 -2.44
N ALA A 140 5.83 30.04 -1.79
CA ALA A 140 6.94 30.91 -2.16
C ALA A 140 8.30 30.22 -1.92
N LEU A 141 8.36 29.31 -0.94
CA LEU A 141 9.55 28.51 -0.66
C LEU A 141 9.94 27.56 -1.81
N TRP A 142 9.00 27.19 -2.69
CA TRP A 142 9.28 26.29 -3.82
C TRP A 142 10.30 26.85 -4.79
N ASN A 143 10.42 28.19 -4.87
CA ASN A 143 11.41 28.88 -5.69
C ASN A 143 12.87 28.69 -5.22
N LEU A 144 13.08 28.12 -4.03
CA LEU A 144 14.41 27.75 -3.55
C LEU A 144 15.00 26.58 -4.36
N CYS A 145 14.15 25.71 -4.90
CA CYS A 145 14.56 24.62 -5.78
C CYS A 145 14.68 25.11 -7.24
N LYS A 146 15.92 25.25 -7.73
CA LYS A 146 16.21 25.71 -9.09
C LYS A 146 16.30 24.56 -10.11
N SER A 147 16.70 23.37 -9.65
CA SER A 147 16.85 22.20 -10.51
C SER A 147 16.62 20.90 -9.70
N PRO A 148 15.97 19.89 -10.30
CA PRO A 148 15.24 19.90 -11.58
C PRO A 148 13.93 20.69 -11.52
N ASP A 149 13.44 21.11 -12.68
CA ASP A 149 12.16 21.83 -12.78
C ASP A 149 11.02 20.96 -12.24
N ASN A 150 10.07 21.58 -11.55
CA ASN A 150 8.88 20.91 -10.99
C ASN A 150 9.17 19.78 -9.98
N ILE A 151 10.36 19.73 -9.37
CA ILE A 151 10.70 18.68 -8.40
C ILE A 151 9.76 18.69 -7.19
N VAL A 152 9.38 19.88 -6.69
CA VAL A 152 8.54 20.00 -5.49
C VAL A 152 7.12 19.44 -5.75
N PRO A 153 6.35 19.88 -6.78
CA PRO A 153 5.05 19.28 -7.05
C PRO A 153 5.14 17.80 -7.42
N TRP A 154 6.19 17.37 -8.12
CA TRP A 154 6.42 15.96 -8.45
C TRP A 154 6.56 15.09 -7.19
N HIS A 155 7.46 15.49 -6.30
CA HIS A 155 7.69 14.82 -5.01
C HIS A 155 6.42 14.79 -4.15
N LEU A 156 5.77 15.94 -4.00
CA LEU A 156 4.56 16.11 -3.20
C LEU A 156 3.43 15.20 -3.72
N THR A 157 3.19 15.21 -5.03
CA THR A 157 2.11 14.41 -5.64
C THR A 157 2.35 12.91 -5.45
N LEU A 158 3.56 12.41 -5.76
CA LEU A 158 3.84 10.98 -5.71
C LEU A 158 3.87 10.43 -4.28
N PHE A 159 4.47 11.16 -3.33
CA PHE A 159 4.46 10.72 -1.93
C PHE A 159 3.09 10.88 -1.27
N SER A 160 2.29 11.88 -1.62
CA SER A 160 0.90 11.98 -1.18
C SER A 160 0.06 10.83 -1.71
N LEU A 161 0.25 10.45 -2.98
CA LEU A 161 -0.40 9.29 -3.58
C LEU A 161 -0.03 7.99 -2.85
N LEU A 162 1.27 7.77 -2.59
CA LEU A 162 1.75 6.62 -1.83
C LEU A 162 1.17 6.58 -0.41
N LEU A 163 1.10 7.72 0.27
CA LEU A 163 0.55 7.84 1.60
C LEU A 163 -0.94 7.46 1.65
N VAL A 164 -1.74 7.97 0.72
CA VAL A 164 -3.18 7.65 0.64
C VAL A 164 -3.38 6.19 0.28
N MET A 165 -2.68 5.67 -0.73
CA MET A 165 -2.80 4.26 -1.14
C MET A 165 -2.40 3.30 -0.04
N SER A 166 -1.27 3.55 0.64
CA SER A 166 -0.83 2.71 1.76
C SER A 166 -1.80 2.77 2.94
N GLY A 167 -2.40 3.94 3.22
CA GLY A 167 -3.46 4.07 4.23
C GLY A 167 -4.67 3.19 3.90
N ILE A 168 -5.15 3.24 2.65
CA ILE A 168 -6.26 2.39 2.18
C ILE A 168 -5.89 0.90 2.27
N GLN A 169 -4.70 0.51 1.82
CA GLN A 169 -4.22 -0.88 1.90
C GLN A 169 -4.16 -1.39 3.33
N GLY A 170 -3.66 -0.58 4.27
CA GLY A 170 -3.61 -0.91 5.70
C GLY A 170 -5.00 -1.12 6.28
N LEU A 171 -5.97 -0.26 5.93
CA LEU A 171 -7.37 -0.41 6.34
C LEU A 171 -7.99 -1.69 5.78
N LEU A 172 -7.80 -1.99 4.50
CA LEU A 172 -8.33 -3.21 3.87
C LEU A 172 -7.77 -4.48 4.52
N CYS A 173 -6.47 -4.51 4.80
CA CYS A 173 -5.85 -5.61 5.52
C CYS A 173 -6.35 -5.70 6.98
N GLY A 174 -6.55 -4.57 7.67
CA GLY A 174 -7.15 -4.53 9.01
C GLY A 174 -8.56 -5.09 9.04
N ILE A 175 -9.40 -4.72 8.07
CA ILE A 175 -10.75 -5.27 7.91
C ILE A 175 -10.69 -6.78 7.70
N GLN A 176 -9.75 -7.27 6.88
CA GLN A 176 -9.58 -8.71 6.66
C GLN A 176 -9.10 -9.45 7.91
N MET A 177 -8.25 -8.85 8.75
CA MET A 177 -7.87 -9.45 10.05
C MET A 177 -9.10 -9.67 10.93
N VAL A 178 -9.97 -8.66 11.05
CA VAL A 178 -11.22 -8.79 11.82
C VAL A 178 -12.14 -9.83 11.21
N ASN A 179 -12.33 -9.81 9.89
CA ASN A 179 -13.12 -10.78 9.15
C ASN A 179 -12.60 -12.22 9.32
N GLY A 180 -11.27 -12.39 9.27
CA GLY A 180 -10.59 -13.68 9.48
C GLY A 180 -10.77 -14.20 10.91
N LEU A 181 -10.69 -13.33 11.92
CA LEU A 181 -10.95 -13.69 13.33
C LEU A 181 -12.36 -14.20 13.52
N PHE A 182 -13.36 -13.49 13.01
CA PHE A 182 -14.76 -13.94 13.08
C PHE A 182 -14.95 -15.27 12.33
N GLY A 183 -14.35 -15.42 11.15
CA GLY A 183 -14.42 -16.67 10.37
C GLY A 183 -13.77 -17.86 11.07
N THR A 184 -12.70 -17.62 11.85
CA THR A 184 -11.99 -18.68 12.60
C THR A 184 -12.76 -19.09 13.86
N LEU A 185 -13.31 -18.13 14.61
CA LEU A 185 -13.98 -18.35 15.90
C LEU A 185 -15.42 -18.80 15.72
N CYS A 186 -16.20 -18.13 14.89
CA CYS A 186 -17.64 -18.33 14.74
C CYS A 186 -18.03 -19.24 13.58
N GLY A 187 -17.10 -19.62 12.71
CA GLY A 187 -17.41 -20.36 11.48
C GLY A 187 -18.23 -19.51 10.49
N ASP A 188 -19.16 -20.14 9.77
CA ASP A 188 -20.01 -19.46 8.80
C ASP A 188 -21.08 -18.58 9.48
N CYS A 189 -20.71 -17.35 9.87
CA CYS A 189 -21.70 -16.37 10.34
C CYS A 189 -22.55 -15.87 9.17
N LYS A 190 -23.86 -16.16 9.19
CA LYS A 190 -24.87 -15.65 8.25
C LYS A 190 -25.24 -14.17 8.49
N CYS A 191 -24.44 -13.39 9.22
CA CYS A 191 -24.86 -12.12 9.80
C CYS A 191 -24.61 -10.84 8.97
N CYS A 192 -24.17 -10.90 7.71
CA CYS A 192 -24.08 -9.68 6.88
C CYS A 192 -24.87 -9.80 5.60
N GLY A 193 -26.09 -9.26 5.60
CA GLY A 193 -26.98 -9.18 4.44
C GLY A 193 -26.57 -8.14 3.38
N CYS A 194 -25.29 -7.76 3.27
CA CYS A 194 -24.84 -6.72 2.33
C CYS A 194 -24.33 -7.21 0.97
N CYS A 195 -24.31 -8.52 0.71
CA CYS A 195 -23.97 -9.06 -0.61
C CYS A 195 -25.07 -10.05 -1.05
N GLY A 196 -26.30 -9.59 -1.01
CA GLY A 196 -27.44 -10.30 -1.58
C GLY A 196 -27.62 -9.90 -3.04
N GLY A 197 -27.03 -10.64 -3.93
CA GLY A 197 -27.23 -10.55 -5.36
C GLY A 197 -26.70 -11.80 -6.00
N ASP A 198 -27.38 -12.91 -5.81
CA ASP A 198 -27.26 -13.98 -6.77
C ASP A 198 -28.61 -14.64 -7.02
N GLY A 199 -28.98 -14.45 -8.28
CA GLY A 199 -30.14 -15.04 -8.87
C GLY A 199 -30.01 -16.56 -8.97
N THR A 200 -31.04 -17.19 -8.58
CA THR A 200 -31.51 -18.50 -8.98
C THR A 200 -31.23 -18.82 -10.44
N VAL A 201 -30.61 -19.93 -10.70
CA VAL A 201 -31.15 -21.06 -11.49
C VAL A 201 -30.35 -22.31 -11.11
#